data_1c877f90db30a9afa00142a3303c751e
#
_entry.id   1c877f90db30a9afa00142a3303c751e
#
_cell.length_a   1.000
_cell.length_b   1.000
_cell.length_c   1.000
_cell.angle_alpha   90.00
_cell.angle_beta   90.00
_cell.angle_gamma   90.00
#
_symmetry.space_group_name_H-M   'P 1'
#
loop_
_entity.id
_entity.type
_entity.pdbx_description
1 polymer ?
#
loop_
_entity_poly.entity_id
_entity_poly.type
_entity_poly.pdbx_seq_one_letter_code
_entity_poly.pdbx_strand_id
1 'polypeptide(L)' 'MNKQPCVYLLASKRNGTLYVGVTSDLVKRVWEHKNHVVDGFTKQYGVDQLVWYEVHETMESAIP' A
#
# COMPACT_ATOMS: atom_id res chain seq x y z
N MET A 1 -10.91 13.11 -11.52
CA MET A 1 -10.98 12.27 -10.33
C MET A 1 -9.99 12.76 -9.30
N ASN A 2 -10.44 12.98 -8.10
CA ASN A 2 -9.58 13.47 -7.05
C ASN A 2 -8.78 12.33 -6.43
N LYS A 3 -7.47 12.44 -6.54
CA LYS A 3 -6.57 11.50 -5.90
C LYS A 3 -6.04 12.15 -4.64
N GLN A 4 -6.19 11.44 -3.53
CA GLN A 4 -5.71 11.95 -2.25
C GLN A 4 -4.54 11.11 -1.77
N PRO A 5 -3.50 11.77 -1.26
CA PRO A 5 -2.36 11.05 -0.68
C PRO A 5 -2.81 10.17 0.47
N CYS A 6 -2.27 8.98 0.50
CA CYS A 6 -2.68 7.97 1.46
C CYS A 6 -1.48 7.16 1.90
N VAL A 7 -1.34 6.98 3.21
CA VAL A 7 -0.41 6.02 3.78
C VAL A 7 -1.19 4.72 3.97
N TYR A 8 -0.60 3.61 3.57
CA TYR A 8 -1.28 2.33 3.70
C TYR A 8 -0.34 1.26 4.24
N LEU A 9 -0.93 0.27 4.88
CA LEU A 9 -0.19 -0.83 5.48
C LEU A 9 -0.73 -2.13 4.91
N LEU A 10 0.16 -2.91 4.32
CA LEU A 10 -0.16 -4.24 3.80
C LEU A 10 0.48 -5.30 4.67
N ALA A 11 -0.12 -6.47 4.72
CA ALA A 11 0.41 -7.60 5.46
C ALA A 11 0.35 -8.86 4.64
N SER A 12 1.24 -9.79 4.93
CA SER A 12 1.16 -11.14 4.39
C SER A 12 0.32 -12.00 5.31
N LYS A 13 -0.37 -12.99 4.74
CA LYS A 13 -1.16 -13.92 5.54
C LYS A 13 -0.30 -14.83 6.39
N ARG A 14 0.83 -15.22 5.85
CA ARG A 14 1.64 -16.29 6.43
C ARG A 14 2.57 -15.84 7.53
N ASN A 15 3.33 -14.79 7.27
CA ASN A 15 4.48 -14.45 8.10
C ASN A 15 4.26 -13.21 8.93
N GLY A 16 3.14 -12.53 8.76
CA GLY A 16 2.92 -11.25 9.39
C GLY A 16 3.88 -10.18 8.90
N THR A 17 4.45 -10.36 7.72
CA THR A 17 5.34 -9.36 7.12
C THR A 17 4.52 -8.13 6.76
N LEU A 18 5.04 -6.96 7.13
CA LEU A 18 4.35 -5.70 6.90
C LEU A 18 5.08 -4.85 5.87
N TYR A 19 4.30 -4.11 5.11
CA TYR A 19 4.81 -3.16 4.14
C TYR A 19 4.06 -1.83 4.29
N VAL A 20 4.79 -0.75 4.46
CA VAL A 20 4.22 0.59 4.54
C VAL A 20 4.47 1.30 3.22
N GLY A 21 3.41 1.81 2.61
CA GLY A 21 3.52 2.53 1.35
C GLY A 21 2.78 3.85 1.38
N VAL A 22 3.08 4.69 0.41
CA VAL A 22 2.40 5.97 0.20
C VAL A 22 1.95 6.02 -1.24
N THR A 23 0.71 6.43 -1.45
CA THR A 23 0.18 6.52 -2.81
C THR A 23 -0.87 7.63 -2.87
N SER A 24 -1.07 8.17 -4.06
CA SER A 24 -2.20 9.08 -4.33
C SER A 24 -3.41 8.34 -4.89
N ASP A 25 -3.30 7.02 -5.06
CA ASP A 25 -4.39 6.21 -5.61
C ASP A 25 -4.37 4.84 -4.92
N LEU A 26 -5.03 4.78 -3.78
CA LEU A 26 -5.00 3.58 -2.93
C LEU A 26 -5.62 2.37 -3.62
N VAL A 27 -6.76 2.54 -4.26
CA VAL A 27 -7.46 1.43 -4.91
C VAL A 27 -6.60 0.78 -5.98
N LYS A 28 -5.99 1.62 -6.83
CA LYS A 28 -5.10 1.13 -7.88
C LYS A 28 -3.88 0.42 -7.29
N ARG A 29 -3.29 1.00 -6.25
CA ARG A 29 -2.09 0.43 -5.65
C ARG A 29 -2.36 -0.91 -4.99
N VAL A 30 -3.47 -1.03 -4.29
CA VAL A 30 -3.86 -2.31 -3.68
C VAL A 30 -4.09 -3.37 -4.76
N TRP A 31 -4.75 -2.98 -5.84
CA TRP A 31 -4.96 -3.88 -6.98
C TRP A 31 -3.63 -4.37 -7.55
N GLU A 32 -2.67 -3.45 -7.71
CA GLU A 32 -1.35 -3.79 -8.23
C GLU A 32 -0.62 -4.79 -7.33
N HIS A 33 -0.71 -4.60 -6.03
CA HIS A 33 -0.07 -5.54 -5.09
C HIS A 33 -0.73 -6.91 -5.14
N LYS A 34 -2.06 -6.96 -5.19
CA LYS A 34 -2.79 -8.24 -5.24
C LYS A 34 -2.52 -9.01 -6.52
N ASN A 35 -2.24 -8.31 -7.61
CA ASN A 35 -1.98 -8.94 -8.90
C ASN A 35 -0.49 -9.06 -9.20
N HIS A 36 0.34 -8.79 -8.20
CA HIS A 36 1.80 -8.92 -8.30
C HIS A 36 2.40 -8.12 -9.46
N VAL A 37 1.80 -6.97 -9.76
CA VAL A 37 2.33 -6.05 -10.76
C VAL A 37 3.53 -5.28 -10.21
N VAL A 38 3.50 -5.01 -8.90
CA VAL A 38 4.59 -4.32 -8.23
C VAL A 38 5.65 -5.35 -7.86
N ASP A 39 6.87 -5.11 -8.32
CA ASP A 39 8.00 -6.00 -8.07
C ASP A 39 8.57 -5.85 -6.68
N GLY A 40 9.45 -6.78 -6.33
CA GLY A 40 10.29 -6.69 -5.17
C GLY A 40 9.66 -7.28 -3.93
N PHE A 41 9.75 -6.55 -2.85
CA PHE A 41 9.44 -7.03 -1.51
C PHE A 41 8.03 -7.62 -1.39
N THR A 42 7.02 -6.89 -1.83
CA THR A 42 5.64 -7.33 -1.65
C THR A 42 5.31 -8.57 -2.46
N LYS A 43 5.87 -8.66 -3.66
CA LYS A 43 5.69 -9.83 -4.51
C LYS A 43 6.37 -11.05 -3.90
N GLN A 44 7.59 -10.88 -3.43
CA GLN A 44 8.39 -11.98 -2.89
C GLN A 44 7.77 -12.56 -1.63
N TYR A 45 7.22 -11.72 -0.76
CA TYR A 45 6.70 -12.16 0.53
C TYR A 45 5.19 -12.29 0.58
N GLY A 46 4.52 -12.09 -0.54
CA GLY A 46 3.07 -12.22 -0.61
C GLY A 46 2.33 -11.20 0.23
N VAL A 47 2.85 -9.98 0.31
CA VAL A 47 2.28 -8.92 1.12
C VAL A 47 1.24 -8.19 0.29
N ASP A 48 -0.01 -8.61 0.39
CA ASP A 48 -1.08 -8.08 -0.45
C ASP A 48 -2.39 -7.79 0.28
N GLN A 49 -2.41 -7.91 1.60
CA GLN A 49 -3.61 -7.64 2.38
C GLN A 49 -3.55 -6.25 2.98
N LEU A 50 -4.49 -5.40 2.58
CA LEU A 50 -4.61 -4.07 3.17
C LEU A 50 -5.20 -4.20 4.57
N VAL A 51 -4.43 -3.82 5.59
CA VAL A 51 -4.87 -3.92 6.98
C VAL A 51 -5.14 -2.56 7.61
N TRP A 52 -4.62 -1.49 7.02
CA TRP A 52 -4.82 -0.14 7.54
C TRP A 52 -4.46 0.89 6.48
N TYR A 53 -5.12 2.04 6.51
CA TYR A 53 -4.75 3.17 5.68
C TYR A 53 -5.19 4.47 6.34
N GLU A 54 -4.53 5.56 5.94
CA GLU A 54 -4.84 6.90 6.43
C GLU A 54 -4.71 7.89 5.29
N VAL A 55 -5.75 8.69 5.08
CA VAL A 55 -5.76 9.70 4.03
C VAL A 55 -5.18 11.00 4.57
N HIS A 56 -4.32 11.64 3.78
CA HIS A 56 -3.70 12.91 4.13
C HIS A 56 -4.08 13.98 3.11
N GLU A 57 -3.95 15.23 3.52
CA GLU A 57 -4.28 16.35 2.63
C GLU A 57 -3.23 16.55 1.55
N THR A 58 -1.96 16.30 1.88
CA THR A 58 -0.85 16.47 0.95
C THR A 58 0.07 15.27 1.01
N MET A 59 0.82 15.09 -0.07
CA MET A 59 1.81 14.01 -0.11
C MET A 59 2.89 14.21 0.95
N GLU A 60 3.26 15.44 1.25
CA GLU A 60 4.24 15.72 2.27
C GLU A 60 3.80 15.24 3.65
N SER A 61 2.54 15.43 4.00
CA SER A 61 2.04 14.97 5.30
C SER A 61 1.88 13.45 5.33
N ALA A 62 1.78 12.78 4.18
CA ALA A 62 1.67 11.34 4.11
C ALA A 62 3.03 10.64 4.26
N ILE A 63 4.12 11.33 3.98
CA ILE A 63 5.46 10.76 4.09
C ILE A 63 5.90 10.80 5.56
N PRO A 64 6.17 9.62 6.15
CA PRO A 64 6.56 9.56 7.55
C PRO A 64 7.91 10.18 7.83
#